data_cd265de9343124be25d44abe5dd3b734
#
_entry.id   cd265de9343124be25d44abe5dd3b734
#
_cell.length_a   1.000
_cell.length_b   1.000
_cell.length_c   1.000
_cell.angle_alpha   90.00
_cell.angle_beta   90.00
_cell.angle_gamma   90.00
#
_symmetry.space_group_name_H-M   'P 1'
#
loop_
_entity.id
_entity.type
_entity.pdbx_description
1 polymer ?
#
loop_
_entity_poly.entity_id
_entity_poly.type
_entity_poly.pdbx_seq_one_letter_code
_entity_poly.pdbx_strand_id
1 'polypeptide(L)'
;DRTVHANLEFVLRATGWKNKVEIHTRIEEVLEQVGMSGKGYKMPNELSGGEQQRIVIARAILNKPELILADEPTGNLDVETGHSIVELLKEICAQGSAILMITHNLNLLTEYPGKVYRFANHHIEEVTNEYGHLELEDN
;
A
#
# COMPACT_ATOMS: atom_id res chain seq x y z
N ASP A 1 -20.17 -7.88 -5.40
CA ASP A 1 -20.73 -8.55 -4.21
C ASP A 1 -19.94 -9.79 -3.82
N ARG A 2 -18.70 -9.58 -3.36
CA ARG A 2 -17.80 -10.67 -2.92
C ARG A 2 -17.20 -10.31 -1.58
N THR A 3 -16.95 -11.34 -0.75
CA THR A 3 -16.18 -11.17 0.49
C THR A 3 -14.76 -10.69 0.18
N VAL A 4 -14.08 -10.16 1.18
CA VAL A 4 -12.65 -9.82 1.10
C VAL A 4 -11.83 -11.00 0.59
N HIS A 5 -12.02 -12.18 1.16
CA HIS A 5 -11.32 -13.41 0.75
C HIS A 5 -11.57 -13.73 -0.73
N ALA A 6 -12.83 -13.70 -1.17
CA ALA A 6 -13.17 -13.99 -2.56
C ALA A 6 -12.62 -12.98 -3.56
N ASN A 7 -12.51 -11.71 -3.17
CA ASN A 7 -11.86 -10.67 -3.99
C ASN A 7 -10.36 -10.96 -4.18
N LEU A 8 -9.66 -11.34 -3.13
CA LEU A 8 -8.23 -11.67 -3.19
C LEU A 8 -7.99 -12.97 -3.96
N GLU A 9 -8.84 -13.98 -3.75
CA GLU A 9 -8.79 -15.23 -4.50
C GLU A 9 -8.98 -15.00 -6.00
N PHE A 10 -9.91 -14.14 -6.38
CA PHE A 10 -10.13 -13.78 -7.78
C PHE A 10 -8.85 -13.24 -8.45
N VAL A 11 -8.13 -12.35 -7.77
CA VAL A 11 -6.87 -11.78 -8.30
C VAL A 11 -5.81 -12.86 -8.44
N LEU A 12 -5.63 -13.72 -7.45
CA LEU A 12 -4.65 -14.81 -7.52
C LEU A 12 -4.95 -15.77 -8.67
N ARG A 13 -6.21 -16.16 -8.84
CA ARG A 13 -6.61 -17.03 -9.97
C ARG A 13 -6.40 -16.36 -11.32
N ALA A 14 -6.75 -15.07 -11.42
CA ALA A 14 -6.56 -14.29 -12.65
C ALA A 14 -5.08 -14.14 -13.02
N THR A 15 -4.18 -14.24 -12.06
CA THR A 15 -2.72 -14.16 -12.26
C THR A 15 -2.02 -15.52 -12.29
N GLY A 16 -2.80 -16.61 -12.44
CA GLY A 16 -2.28 -17.94 -12.75
C GLY A 16 -2.17 -18.90 -11.57
N TRP A 17 -2.58 -18.51 -10.37
CA TRP A 17 -2.60 -19.42 -9.22
C TRP A 17 -3.73 -20.44 -9.37
N LYS A 18 -3.44 -21.71 -9.14
CA LYS A 18 -4.39 -22.83 -9.32
C LYS A 18 -4.60 -23.67 -8.08
N ASN A 19 -3.57 -23.83 -7.26
CA ASN A 19 -3.63 -24.67 -6.06
C ASN A 19 -4.45 -23.98 -4.96
N LYS A 20 -5.53 -24.62 -4.55
CA LYS A 20 -6.49 -24.08 -3.60
C LYS A 20 -5.85 -23.82 -2.20
N VAL A 21 -4.97 -24.70 -1.77
CA VAL A 21 -4.28 -24.58 -0.48
C VAL A 21 -3.27 -23.42 -0.52
N GLU A 22 -2.48 -23.31 -1.57
CA GLU A 22 -1.53 -22.21 -1.73
C GLU A 22 -2.23 -20.86 -1.82
N ILE A 23 -3.35 -20.78 -2.54
CA ILE A 23 -4.18 -19.57 -2.63
C ILE A 23 -4.67 -19.16 -1.24
N HIS A 24 -5.25 -20.09 -0.49
CA HIS A 24 -5.75 -19.80 0.87
C HIS A 24 -4.62 -19.33 1.79
N THR A 25 -3.49 -20.03 1.79
CA THR A 25 -2.32 -19.67 2.59
C THR A 25 -1.83 -18.27 2.25
N ARG A 26 -1.72 -17.93 0.97
CA ARG A 26 -1.28 -16.59 0.55
C ARG A 26 -2.25 -15.49 0.97
N ILE A 27 -3.54 -15.73 0.87
CA ILE A 27 -4.56 -14.76 1.31
C ILE A 27 -4.44 -14.52 2.82
N GLU A 28 -4.30 -15.56 3.62
CA GLU A 28 -4.14 -15.41 5.07
C GLU A 28 -2.85 -14.64 5.43
N GLU A 29 -1.74 -14.92 4.73
CA GLU A 29 -0.48 -14.19 4.90
C GLU A 29 -0.63 -12.68 4.63
N VAL A 30 -1.25 -12.31 3.52
CA VAL A 30 -1.40 -10.88 3.19
C VAL A 30 -2.39 -10.17 4.10
N LEU A 31 -3.46 -10.84 4.52
CA LEU A 31 -4.40 -10.29 5.50
C LEU A 31 -3.72 -10.02 6.84
N GLU A 32 -2.88 -10.95 7.30
CA GLU A 32 -2.07 -10.73 8.49
C GLU A 32 -1.11 -9.54 8.30
N GLN A 33 -0.42 -9.48 7.19
CA GLN A 33 0.55 -8.43 6.88
C GLN A 33 -0.07 -7.04 6.89
N VAL A 34 -1.31 -6.90 6.42
CA VAL A 34 -2.02 -5.62 6.41
C VAL A 34 -2.86 -5.36 7.67
N GLY A 35 -2.77 -6.22 8.67
CA GLY A 35 -3.52 -6.06 9.93
C GLY A 35 -5.01 -6.39 9.83
N MET A 36 -5.40 -7.28 8.92
CA MET A 36 -6.79 -7.67 8.66
C MET A 36 -7.03 -9.16 8.90
N SER A 37 -6.23 -9.81 9.74
CA SER A 37 -6.41 -11.22 10.11
C SER A 37 -7.83 -11.51 10.61
N GLY A 38 -8.41 -12.62 10.13
CA GLY A 38 -9.76 -13.05 10.52
C GLY A 38 -10.89 -12.25 9.89
N LYS A 39 -10.62 -11.28 9.02
CA LYS A 39 -11.65 -10.43 8.38
C LYS A 39 -11.93 -10.79 6.91
N GLY A 40 -11.40 -11.92 6.43
CA GLY A 40 -11.62 -12.37 5.05
C GLY A 40 -13.08 -12.65 4.69
N TYR A 41 -13.91 -12.97 5.69
CA TYR A 41 -15.34 -13.24 5.51
C TYR A 41 -16.19 -11.97 5.32
N LYS A 42 -15.65 -10.80 5.65
CA LYS A 42 -16.40 -9.54 5.57
C LYS A 42 -16.64 -9.10 4.13
N MET A 43 -17.74 -8.40 3.94
CA MET A 43 -18.02 -7.70 2.69
C MET A 43 -17.32 -6.31 2.71
N PRO A 44 -16.89 -5.78 1.56
CA PRO A 44 -16.22 -4.47 1.51
C PRO A 44 -17.03 -3.32 2.14
N ASN A 45 -18.35 -3.34 2.02
CA ASN A 45 -19.24 -2.32 2.60
C ASN A 45 -19.34 -2.39 4.13
N GLU A 46 -18.86 -3.46 4.75
CA GLU A 46 -18.80 -3.61 6.22
C GLU A 46 -17.49 -3.07 6.80
N LEU A 47 -16.56 -2.59 5.95
CA LEU A 47 -15.25 -2.13 6.35
C LEU A 47 -15.22 -0.60 6.50
N SER A 48 -14.44 -0.11 7.48
CA SER A 48 -14.09 1.31 7.58
C SER A 48 -13.26 1.76 6.37
N GLY A 49 -13.11 3.06 6.15
CA GLY A 49 -12.28 3.60 5.08
C GLY A 49 -10.82 3.13 5.17
N GLY A 50 -10.25 3.13 6.36
CA GLY A 50 -8.89 2.62 6.59
C GLY A 50 -8.77 1.11 6.35
N GLU A 51 -9.76 0.33 6.77
CA GLU A 51 -9.80 -1.11 6.49
C GLU A 51 -9.92 -1.41 5.00
N GLN A 52 -10.75 -0.66 4.28
CA GLN A 52 -10.86 -0.77 2.81
C GLN A 52 -9.50 -0.50 2.15
N GLN A 53 -8.80 0.53 2.60
CA GLN A 53 -7.48 0.86 2.07
C GLN A 53 -6.45 -0.25 2.38
N ARG A 54 -6.51 -0.86 3.56
CA ARG A 54 -5.68 -2.03 3.90
C ARG A 54 -5.94 -3.21 2.97
N ILE A 55 -7.19 -3.46 2.58
CA ILE A 55 -7.52 -4.51 1.61
C ILE A 55 -7.02 -4.17 0.21
N VAL A 56 -7.07 -2.90 -0.21
CA VAL A 56 -6.46 -2.46 -1.48
C VAL A 56 -4.96 -2.74 -1.48
N ILE A 57 -4.28 -2.48 -0.38
CA ILE A 57 -2.85 -2.79 -0.21
C ILE A 57 -2.61 -4.31 -0.22
N ALA A 58 -3.42 -5.08 0.50
CA ALA A 58 -3.35 -6.55 0.48
C ALA A 58 -3.42 -7.11 -0.94
N ARG A 59 -4.35 -6.60 -1.73
CA ARG A 59 -4.48 -6.96 -3.16
C ARG A 59 -3.20 -6.64 -3.95
N ALA A 60 -2.61 -5.48 -3.71
CA ALA A 60 -1.39 -5.06 -4.41
C ALA A 60 -0.18 -5.97 -4.11
N ILE A 61 -0.08 -6.51 -2.89
CA ILE A 61 1.08 -7.31 -2.45
C ILE A 61 0.91 -8.83 -2.67
N LEU A 62 -0.23 -9.30 -3.14
CA LEU A 62 -0.50 -10.73 -3.34
C LEU A 62 0.60 -11.46 -4.11
N ASN A 63 1.08 -10.88 -5.19
CA ASN A 63 2.09 -11.45 -6.08
C ASN A 63 3.51 -10.93 -5.79
N LYS A 64 3.76 -10.36 -4.61
CA LYS A 64 5.06 -9.83 -4.18
C LYS A 64 5.71 -8.93 -5.23
N PRO A 65 5.07 -7.81 -5.62
CA PRO A 65 5.57 -6.95 -6.69
C PRO A 65 6.88 -6.26 -6.28
N GLU A 66 7.70 -5.94 -7.27
CA GLU A 66 8.91 -5.14 -7.06
C GLU A 66 8.58 -3.65 -6.85
N LEU A 67 7.50 -3.16 -7.45
CA LEU A 67 7.04 -1.78 -7.37
C LEU A 67 5.55 -1.71 -7.07
N ILE A 68 5.19 -0.86 -6.13
CA ILE A 68 3.81 -0.53 -5.79
C ILE A 68 3.57 0.96 -6.07
N LEU A 69 2.50 1.25 -6.79
CA LEU A 69 2.04 2.61 -7.03
C LEU A 69 0.91 2.93 -6.05
N ALA A 70 1.10 3.95 -5.23
CA ALA A 70 0.11 4.40 -4.25
C ALA A 70 -0.32 5.82 -4.61
N ASP A 71 -1.52 5.95 -5.17
CA ASP A 71 -2.09 7.23 -5.57
C ASP A 71 -3.01 7.77 -4.48
N GLU A 72 -2.59 8.85 -3.82
CA GLU A 72 -3.31 9.48 -2.70
C GLU A 72 -3.78 8.46 -1.63
N PRO A 73 -2.86 7.62 -1.10
CA PRO A 73 -3.27 6.49 -0.26
C PRO A 73 -3.94 6.89 1.06
N THR A 74 -3.81 8.15 1.48
CA THR A 74 -4.40 8.69 2.69
C THR A 74 -5.56 9.65 2.42
N GLY A 75 -5.92 9.86 1.16
CA GLY A 75 -7.07 10.69 0.79
C GLY A 75 -8.36 10.18 1.44
N ASN A 76 -9.19 11.06 1.94
CA ASN A 76 -10.46 10.75 2.63
C ASN A 76 -10.32 10.01 3.98
N LEU A 77 -9.12 9.89 4.53
CA LEU A 77 -8.87 9.32 5.85
C LEU A 77 -8.57 10.44 6.86
N ASP A 78 -8.95 10.22 8.11
CA ASP A 78 -8.48 11.06 9.21
C ASP A 78 -6.95 10.93 9.36
N VAL A 79 -6.33 11.89 10.05
CA VAL A 79 -4.86 11.99 10.16
C VAL A 79 -4.24 10.74 10.77
N GLU A 80 -4.82 10.23 11.85
CA GLU A 80 -4.30 9.05 12.54
C GLU A 80 -4.39 7.79 11.68
N THR A 81 -5.54 7.57 11.04
CA THR A 81 -5.74 6.44 10.11
C THR A 81 -4.81 6.58 8.89
N GLY A 82 -4.67 7.79 8.36
CA GLY A 82 -3.74 8.05 7.26
C GLY A 82 -2.30 7.71 7.61
N HIS A 83 -1.83 8.09 8.79
CA HIS A 83 -0.50 7.72 9.28
C HIS A 83 -0.34 6.21 9.38
N SER A 84 -1.34 5.48 9.86
CA SER A 84 -1.28 4.03 9.96
C SER A 84 -1.14 3.35 8.58
N ILE A 85 -1.74 3.93 7.55
CA ILE A 85 -1.61 3.44 6.16
C ILE A 85 -0.19 3.70 5.63
N VAL A 86 0.38 4.88 5.87
CA VAL A 86 1.75 5.18 5.43
C VAL A 86 2.76 4.30 6.17
N GLU A 87 2.58 4.07 7.46
CA GLU A 87 3.41 3.13 8.23
C GLU A 87 3.34 1.71 7.65
N LEU A 88 2.17 1.25 7.25
CA LEU A 88 2.02 -0.05 6.58
C LEU A 88 2.80 -0.10 5.26
N LEU A 89 2.70 0.94 4.43
CA LEU A 89 3.46 1.04 3.19
C LEU A 89 4.98 1.06 3.45
N LYS A 90 5.41 1.74 4.49
CA LYS A 90 6.81 1.77 4.92
C LYS A 90 7.31 0.38 5.31
N GLU A 91 6.53 -0.39 6.04
CA GLU A 91 6.86 -1.79 6.39
C GLU A 91 6.98 -2.67 5.14
N ILE A 92 6.07 -2.53 4.19
CA ILE A 92 6.11 -3.25 2.91
C ILE A 92 7.37 -2.88 2.12
N CYS A 93 7.73 -1.60 2.10
CA CYS A 93 8.98 -1.13 1.49
C CYS A 93 10.21 -1.76 2.14
N ALA A 94 10.25 -1.84 3.46
CA ALA A 94 11.33 -2.49 4.20
C ALA A 94 11.47 -3.99 3.90
N GLN A 95 10.41 -4.63 3.43
CA GLN A 95 10.38 -6.04 3.04
C GLN A 95 10.81 -6.28 1.58
N GLY A 96 11.14 -5.23 0.84
CA GLY A 96 11.76 -5.33 -0.48
C GLY A 96 10.97 -4.77 -1.66
N SER A 97 9.72 -4.34 -1.48
CA SER A 97 8.97 -3.65 -2.54
C SER A 97 9.31 -2.17 -2.55
N ALA A 98 9.60 -1.60 -3.71
CA ALA A 98 9.68 -0.15 -3.87
C ALA A 98 8.26 0.46 -3.86
N ILE A 99 8.10 1.59 -3.20
CA ILE A 99 6.82 2.32 -3.15
C ILE A 99 6.99 3.66 -3.85
N LEU A 100 6.16 3.91 -4.86
CA LEU A 100 6.01 5.22 -5.46
C LEU A 100 4.67 5.81 -5.02
N MET A 101 4.72 6.81 -4.14
CA MET A 101 3.52 7.45 -3.62
C MET A 101 3.29 8.80 -4.30
N ILE A 102 2.08 9.00 -4.79
CA ILE A 102 1.62 10.29 -5.32
C ILE A 102 0.73 10.92 -4.26
N THR A 103 1.05 12.14 -3.84
CA THR A 103 0.27 12.84 -2.82
C THR A 103 0.32 14.35 -2.99
N HIS A 104 -0.78 15.02 -2.61
CA HIS A 104 -0.86 16.47 -2.40
C HIS A 104 -0.66 16.83 -0.91
N ASN A 105 -0.55 15.85 -0.02
CA ASN A 105 -0.34 16.09 1.41
C ASN A 105 1.15 16.31 1.69
N LEU A 106 1.56 17.57 1.74
CA LEU A 106 2.96 17.95 1.95
C LEU A 106 3.51 17.55 3.33
N ASN A 107 2.64 17.39 4.34
CA ASN A 107 3.07 16.95 5.66
C ASN A 107 3.66 15.53 5.62
N LEU A 108 3.14 14.66 4.77
CA LEU A 108 3.69 13.32 4.59
C LEU A 108 5.12 13.34 4.07
N LEU A 109 5.45 14.30 3.20
CA LEU A 109 6.79 14.43 2.63
C LEU A 109 7.81 14.84 3.70
N THR A 110 7.39 15.59 4.69
CA THR A 110 8.24 16.01 5.81
C THR A 110 8.40 14.90 6.85
N GLU A 111 7.31 14.18 7.13
CA GLU A 111 7.27 13.17 8.19
C GLU A 111 7.93 11.84 7.78
N TYR A 112 7.89 11.49 6.50
CA TYR A 112 8.38 10.22 5.98
C TYR A 112 9.53 10.43 4.99
N PRO A 113 10.76 10.02 5.34
CA PRO A 113 11.94 10.20 4.48
C PRO A 113 11.83 9.40 3.19
N GLY A 114 12.31 10.00 2.11
CA GLY A 114 12.35 9.38 0.80
C GLY A 114 12.80 10.36 -0.27
N LYS A 115 13.00 9.88 -1.48
CA LYS A 115 13.24 10.75 -2.62
C LYS A 115 11.93 11.43 -3.02
N VAL A 116 11.96 12.75 -3.14
CA VAL A 116 10.80 13.57 -3.48
C VAL A 116 10.98 14.19 -4.84
N TYR A 117 9.99 13.99 -5.70
CA TYR A 117 9.92 14.58 -7.04
C TYR A 117 8.70 15.48 -7.14
N ARG A 118 8.90 16.67 -7.65
CA ARG A 118 7.80 17.62 -7.95
C ARG A 118 7.47 17.57 -9.43
N PHE A 119 6.18 17.42 -9.71
CA PHE A 119 5.62 17.56 -11.05
C PHE A 119 4.99 18.94 -11.18
N ALA A 120 5.56 19.80 -12.00
CA ALA A 120 5.04 21.13 -12.28
C ALA A 120 5.44 21.58 -13.69
N ASN A 121 4.54 22.31 -14.37
CA ASN A 121 4.81 22.91 -15.68
C ASN A 121 5.41 21.96 -16.72
N HIS A 122 4.90 20.72 -16.77
CA HIS A 122 5.39 19.64 -17.65
C HIS A 122 6.84 19.17 -17.37
N HIS A 123 7.37 19.50 -16.20
CA HIS A 123 8.70 19.07 -15.75
C HIS A 123 8.62 18.22 -14.49
N ILE A 124 9.64 17.35 -14.33
CA ILE A 124 9.88 16.57 -13.12
C ILE A 124 11.18 17.09 -12.53
N GLU A 125 11.16 17.43 -11.25
CA GLU A 125 12.30 17.95 -10.52
C GLU A 125 12.47 17.20 -9.20
N GLU A 126 13.69 16.75 -8.88
CA GLU A 126 13.98 16.19 -7.57
C GLU A 126 14.13 17.33 -6.55
N VAL A 127 13.32 17.28 -5.51
CA VAL A 127 13.24 18.32 -4.48
C VAL A 127 13.42 17.75 -3.06
N THR A 128 14.07 16.62 -2.95
CA THR A 128 14.26 15.87 -1.69
C THR A 128 14.79 16.78 -0.57
N ASN A 129 15.75 17.64 -0.87
CA ASN A 129 16.37 18.55 0.11
C ASN A 129 15.40 19.62 0.65
N GLU A 130 14.35 19.97 -0.07
CA GLU A 130 13.35 20.95 0.40
C GLU A 130 12.54 20.44 1.59
N TYR A 131 12.47 19.12 1.79
CA TYR A 131 11.71 18.48 2.85
C TYR A 131 12.57 17.99 4.03
N GLY A 132 13.84 18.44 4.11
CA GLY A 132 14.72 18.12 5.23
C GLY A 132 15.27 16.69 5.23
N HIS A 133 15.13 15.97 4.13
CA HIS A 133 15.73 14.66 3.98
C HIS A 133 17.17 14.80 3.49
N LEU A 134 18.11 14.26 4.26
CA LEU A 134 19.49 14.11 3.81
C LEU A 134 19.50 13.12 2.64
N GLU A 135 20.34 13.37 1.65
CA GLU A 135 20.62 12.39 0.59
C GLU A 135 20.94 11.06 1.27
N LEU A 136 20.13 10.04 0.99
CA LEU A 136 20.49 8.69 1.34
C LEU A 136 21.72 8.38 0.49
N GLU A 137 22.89 8.32 1.12
CA GLU A 137 24.11 7.90 0.42
C GLU A 137 23.82 6.53 -0.20
N ASP A 138 23.95 6.46 -1.52
CA ASP A 138 23.90 5.22 -2.27
C ASP A 138 25.06 4.33 -1.80
N ASN A 139 24.77 3.37 -0.95
CA ASN A 139 25.68 2.27 -0.59
C ASN A 139 25.36 1.05 -1.44
#